data_b83d61021009fcae84bdf67d61a6d233
#
_entry.id   b83d61021009fcae84bdf67d61a6d233
#
_cell.length_a   1.000
_cell.length_b   1.000
_cell.length_c   1.000
_cell.angle_alpha   90.00
_cell.angle_beta   90.00
_cell.angle_gamma   90.00
#
_symmetry.space_group_name_H-M   'P 1'
#
loop_
_entity.id
_entity.type
_entity.pdbx_description
1 polymer ?
#
loop_
_entity_poly.entity_id
_entity_poly.type
_entity_poly.pdbx_seq_one_letter_code
_entity_poly.pdbx_strand_id
1 'polypeptide(L)'
;MTRQIKFHGNYFIDFYKDLDFGVKSKIQYVFELIKQVERVPIKFLAPMTGYDGLFEVKIEYESNIYRIFCCFDEGRLIVLFNGFQKKTQKTPKNEIEKAMRLKNEYFELKNKKK
;
A
#
# COMPACT_ATOMS: atom_id res chain seq x y z
N MET A 1 -15.82 2.49 12.98
CA MET A 1 -14.75 3.06 12.64
C MET A 1 -13.71 2.16 12.35
N THR A 2 -12.88 2.45 11.91
CA THR A 2 -12.35 2.02 10.83
C THR A 2 -10.87 2.00 10.89
N ARG A 3 -10.19 2.32 9.90
CA ARG A 3 -8.76 2.11 9.83
C ARG A 3 -8.03 3.44 9.78
N GLN A 4 -6.77 3.42 10.21
CA GLN A 4 -5.89 4.56 10.08
C GLN A 4 -4.79 4.20 9.09
N ILE A 5 -4.27 5.19 8.40
CA ILE A 5 -3.20 4.98 7.42
C ILE A 5 -1.99 5.81 7.86
N LYS A 6 -0.83 5.16 7.84
CA LYS A 6 0.43 5.75 8.24
C LYS A 6 1.47 5.47 7.16
N PHE A 7 2.43 6.37 6.98
CA PHE A 7 3.51 6.18 6.01
C PHE A 7 4.78 5.73 6.70
N HIS A 8 5.47 4.77 6.09
CA HIS A 8 6.80 4.39 6.55
C HIS A 8 7.80 5.05 5.61
N GLY A 9 8.58 6.00 6.13
CA GLY A 9 9.52 6.74 5.32
C GLY A 9 8.83 7.60 4.27
N ASN A 10 9.54 7.91 3.21
CA ASN A 10 9.04 8.76 2.11
C ASN A 10 8.71 7.96 0.85
N TYR A 11 8.67 6.65 0.93
CA TYR A 11 8.53 5.80 -0.26
C TYR A 11 7.21 6.03 -0.99
N PHE A 12 6.11 6.10 -0.24
CA PHE A 12 4.82 6.37 -0.86
C PHE A 12 4.76 7.79 -1.41
N ILE A 13 5.23 8.77 -0.65
CA ILE A 13 5.18 10.18 -1.07
C ILE A 13 6.00 10.38 -2.35
N ASP A 14 7.19 9.76 -2.43
CA ASP A 14 8.03 9.87 -3.62
C ASP A 14 7.35 9.31 -4.86
N PHE A 15 6.61 8.21 -4.70
CA PHE A 15 5.81 7.65 -5.79
C PHE A 15 4.64 8.56 -6.14
N TYR A 16 3.93 9.06 -5.13
CA TYR A 16 2.69 9.79 -5.29
C TYR A 16 2.87 11.16 -5.91
N LYS A 17 3.92 11.88 -5.52
CA LYS A 17 4.07 13.30 -5.85
C LYS A 17 4.09 13.59 -7.35
N ASP A 18 4.57 12.67 -8.16
CA ASP A 18 4.72 12.85 -9.59
C ASP A 18 3.56 12.29 -10.42
N LEU A 19 2.53 11.77 -9.77
CA LEU A 19 1.38 11.22 -10.48
C LEU A 19 0.44 12.32 -10.97
N ASP A 20 -0.30 12.01 -12.04
CA ASP A 20 -1.31 12.93 -12.55
C ASP A 20 -2.41 13.16 -11.50
N PHE A 21 -3.05 14.31 -11.60
CA PHE A 21 -4.11 14.69 -10.66
C PHE A 21 -5.22 13.63 -10.57
N GLY A 22 -5.64 13.07 -11.71
CA GLY A 22 -6.69 12.05 -11.72
C GLY A 22 -6.30 10.81 -10.94
N VAL A 23 -5.04 10.36 -11.09
CA VAL A 23 -4.56 9.19 -10.35
C VAL A 23 -4.50 9.50 -8.87
N LYS A 24 -4.00 10.69 -8.51
CA LYS A 24 -3.96 11.12 -7.11
C LYS A 24 -5.35 11.12 -6.49
N SER A 25 -6.34 11.64 -7.23
CA SER A 25 -7.71 11.68 -6.74
C SER A 25 -8.27 10.27 -6.53
N LYS A 26 -7.96 9.34 -7.44
CA LYS A 26 -8.41 7.96 -7.30
C LYS A 26 -7.77 7.30 -6.09
N ILE A 27 -6.48 7.56 -5.86
CA ILE A 27 -5.79 7.03 -4.68
C ILE A 27 -6.47 7.54 -3.41
N GLN A 28 -6.77 8.84 -3.35
CA GLN A 28 -7.43 9.42 -2.18
C GLN A 28 -8.81 8.80 -1.97
N TYR A 29 -9.55 8.59 -3.05
CA TYR A 29 -10.86 7.94 -2.96
C TYR A 29 -10.73 6.53 -2.36
N VAL A 30 -9.78 5.74 -2.84
CA VAL A 30 -9.59 4.38 -2.34
C VAL A 30 -9.13 4.40 -0.89
N PHE A 31 -8.25 5.33 -0.52
CA PHE A 31 -7.82 5.47 0.87
C PHE A 31 -8.99 5.80 1.80
N GLU A 32 -9.87 6.72 1.38
CA GLU A 32 -11.04 7.06 2.19
C GLU A 32 -11.96 5.84 2.34
N LEU A 33 -12.13 5.09 1.26
CA LEU A 33 -12.93 3.88 1.29
C LEU A 33 -12.34 2.86 2.29
N ILE A 34 -11.02 2.66 2.25
CA ILE A 34 -10.33 1.75 3.17
C ILE A 34 -10.51 2.21 4.62
N LYS A 35 -10.48 3.52 4.86
CA LYS A 35 -10.67 4.05 6.21
C LYS A 35 -12.09 3.87 6.72
N GLN A 36 -13.08 3.94 5.85
CA GLN A 36 -14.48 4.04 6.25
C GLN A 36 -15.26 2.73 6.22
N VAL A 37 -14.94 1.87 5.26
CA VAL A 37 -15.74 0.68 4.99
C VAL A 37 -15.30 -0.49 5.86
N GLU A 38 -16.24 -1.18 6.49
CA GLU A 38 -15.93 -2.31 7.35
C GLU A 38 -15.22 -3.42 6.57
N ARG A 39 -15.77 -3.80 5.42
CA ARG A 39 -15.17 -4.83 4.57
C ARG A 39 -14.74 -4.20 3.26
N VAL A 40 -13.42 -4.11 3.04
CA VAL A 40 -12.89 -3.54 1.82
C VAL A 40 -12.86 -4.63 0.74
N PRO A 41 -13.47 -4.38 -0.43
CA PRO A 41 -13.43 -5.38 -1.50
C PRO A 41 -11.99 -5.70 -1.92
N ILE A 42 -11.77 -6.95 -2.32
CA ILE A 42 -10.45 -7.42 -2.76
C ILE A 42 -9.92 -6.61 -3.95
N LYS A 43 -10.80 -6.04 -4.75
CA LYS A 43 -10.35 -5.22 -5.88
C LYS A 43 -9.63 -3.95 -5.43
N PHE A 44 -9.73 -3.57 -4.16
CA PHE A 44 -9.05 -2.39 -3.62
C PHE A 44 -7.93 -2.72 -2.63
N LEU A 45 -8.07 -3.82 -1.90
CA LEU A 45 -7.09 -4.19 -0.87
C LEU A 45 -7.06 -5.71 -0.76
N ALA A 46 -5.92 -6.32 -1.03
CA ALA A 46 -5.80 -7.77 -1.04
C ALA A 46 -4.46 -8.23 -0.48
N PRO A 47 -4.43 -9.42 0.14
CA PRO A 47 -3.15 -9.98 0.58
C PRO A 47 -2.32 -10.42 -0.62
N MET A 48 -0.99 -10.32 -0.47
CA MET A 48 -0.06 -10.79 -1.47
C MET A 48 0.21 -12.27 -1.22
N THR A 49 -0.18 -13.12 -2.16
CA THR A 49 0.02 -14.55 -2.06
C THR A 49 1.53 -14.87 -1.99
N GLY A 50 1.92 -15.64 -0.99
CA GLY A 50 3.31 -16.05 -0.84
C GLY A 50 4.20 -15.09 -0.06
N TYR A 51 3.65 -13.96 0.42
CA TYR A 51 4.42 -12.97 1.17
C TYR A 51 3.66 -12.61 2.44
N ASP A 52 3.98 -13.32 3.50
CA ASP A 52 3.25 -13.28 4.75
C ASP A 52 3.14 -11.85 5.30
N GLY A 53 1.91 -11.46 5.57
CA GLY A 53 1.63 -10.15 6.18
C GLY A 53 1.70 -8.97 5.23
N LEU A 54 2.02 -9.20 3.95
CA LEU A 54 2.08 -8.11 2.96
C LEU A 54 0.77 -8.03 2.21
N PHE A 55 0.25 -6.80 2.08
CA PHE A 55 -0.98 -6.51 1.34
C PHE A 55 -0.69 -5.49 0.25
N GLU A 56 -1.59 -5.40 -0.72
CA GLU A 56 -1.49 -4.38 -1.76
C GLU A 56 -2.79 -3.62 -1.88
N VAL A 57 -2.67 -2.30 -2.03
CA VAL A 57 -3.79 -1.44 -2.40
C VAL A 57 -3.78 -1.37 -3.93
N LYS A 58 -4.93 -1.62 -4.52
CA LYS A 58 -5.06 -1.70 -5.99
C LYS A 58 -5.76 -0.46 -6.51
N ILE A 59 -5.11 0.21 -7.45
CA ILE A 59 -5.64 1.44 -8.07
C ILE A 59 -5.71 1.22 -9.57
N GLU A 60 -6.87 1.52 -10.15
CA GLU A 60 -7.03 1.53 -11.61
C GLU A 60 -7.56 2.88 -12.02
N TYR A 61 -6.94 3.47 -13.04
CA TYR A 61 -7.40 4.75 -13.55
C TYR A 61 -7.05 4.84 -15.04
N GLU A 62 -8.08 5.00 -15.89
CA GLU A 62 -7.91 5.13 -17.34
C GLU A 62 -7.01 4.03 -17.92
N SER A 63 -7.31 2.79 -17.59
CA SER A 63 -6.57 1.60 -18.07
C SER A 63 -5.16 1.46 -17.50
N ASN A 64 -4.71 2.38 -16.65
CA ASN A 64 -3.43 2.25 -15.96
C ASN A 64 -3.64 1.61 -14.61
N ILE A 65 -2.69 0.80 -14.20
CA ILE A 65 -2.77 0.04 -12.97
C ILE A 65 -1.62 0.45 -12.05
N TYR A 66 -1.96 0.74 -10.80
CA TYR A 66 -0.97 1.10 -9.79
C TYR A 66 -1.15 0.20 -8.59
N ARG A 67 -0.05 -0.07 -7.88
CA ARG A 67 -0.10 -0.86 -6.65
C ARG A 67 0.68 -0.13 -5.57
N ILE A 68 0.16 -0.20 -4.35
CA ILE A 68 0.82 0.38 -3.18
C ILE A 68 0.89 -0.74 -2.15
N PHE A 69 2.10 -1.10 -1.73
CA PHE A 69 2.27 -2.17 -0.74
C PHE A 69 2.06 -1.64 0.66
N CYS A 70 1.52 -2.48 1.51
CA CYS A 70 1.22 -2.09 2.88
C CYS A 70 1.15 -3.32 3.77
N CYS A 71 1.06 -3.08 5.08
CA CYS A 71 0.79 -4.14 6.04
C CYS A 71 -0.13 -3.59 7.12
N PHE A 72 -0.69 -4.48 7.92
CA PHE A 72 -1.46 -4.09 9.09
C PHE A 72 -0.58 -4.11 10.31
N ASP A 73 -0.78 -3.16 11.21
CA ASP A 73 -0.12 -3.13 12.49
C ASP A 73 -1.19 -2.85 13.54
N GLU A 74 -1.19 -3.65 14.58
CA GLU A 74 -2.15 -3.51 15.68
C GLU A 74 -3.60 -3.40 15.18
N GLY A 75 -3.97 -4.35 14.33
CA GLY A 75 -5.35 -4.50 13.89
C GLY A 75 -5.78 -3.54 12.80
N ARG A 76 -6.03 -2.30 13.14
CA ARG A 76 -6.65 -1.36 12.19
C ARG A 76 -5.70 -0.30 11.62
N LEU A 77 -4.44 -0.34 11.97
CA LEU A 77 -3.45 0.58 11.42
C LEU A 77 -2.85 -0.03 10.15
N ILE A 78 -2.92 0.70 9.06
CA ILE A 78 -2.29 0.29 7.80
C ILE A 78 -1.04 1.14 7.60
N VAL A 79 0.09 0.47 7.35
CA VAL A 79 1.37 1.13 7.13
C VAL A 79 1.72 1.00 5.66
N LEU A 80 1.89 2.12 4.98
CA LEU A 80 2.19 2.15 3.55
C LEU A 80 3.68 2.14 3.30
N PHE A 81 4.08 1.39 2.28
CA PHE A 81 5.46 1.28 1.84
C PHE A 81 5.61 1.89 0.45
N ASN A 82 6.20 1.16 -0.49
CA ASN A 82 6.42 1.67 -1.84
C ASN A 82 5.21 1.46 -2.75
N GLY A 83 5.10 2.34 -3.73
CA GLY A 83 4.10 2.21 -4.79
C GLY A 83 4.77 2.20 -6.15
N PHE A 84 4.06 1.73 -7.16
CA PHE A 84 4.58 1.68 -8.52
C PHE A 84 3.45 1.53 -9.52
N GLN A 85 3.73 1.87 -10.78
CA GLN A 85 2.79 1.65 -11.87
C GLN A 85 3.06 0.28 -12.47
N LYS A 86 2.02 -0.56 -12.53
CA LYS A 86 2.15 -1.91 -13.06
C LYS A 86 2.05 -1.87 -14.58
N LYS A 87 3.10 -2.27 -15.26
CA LYS A 87 3.17 -2.23 -16.72
C LYS A 87 3.15 -3.60 -17.38
N THR A 88 3.12 -4.67 -16.58
CA THR A 88 3.08 -6.04 -17.08
C THR A 88 2.05 -6.84 -16.28
N GLN A 89 1.76 -8.06 -16.75
CA GLN A 89 0.82 -8.94 -16.07
C GLN A 89 1.27 -9.27 -14.64
N LYS A 90 2.56 -9.48 -14.46
CA LYS A 90 3.10 -9.85 -13.15
C LYS A 90 3.57 -8.64 -12.40
N THR A 91 3.42 -8.66 -11.09
CA THR A 91 4.02 -7.66 -10.22
C THR A 91 5.54 -7.87 -10.23
N PRO A 92 6.34 -6.82 -10.48
CA PRO A 92 7.80 -6.97 -10.50
C PRO A 92 8.30 -7.47 -9.15
N LYS A 93 9.14 -8.50 -9.20
CA LYS A 93 9.66 -9.13 -8.00
C LYS A 93 10.47 -8.15 -7.14
N ASN A 94 11.24 -7.28 -7.78
CA ASN A 94 12.04 -6.30 -7.04
C ASN A 94 11.19 -5.34 -6.23
N GLU A 95 9.98 -5.00 -6.70
CA GLU A 95 9.07 -4.15 -5.94
C GLU A 95 8.54 -4.89 -4.72
N ILE A 96 8.22 -6.17 -4.87
CA ILE A 96 7.75 -6.98 -3.74
C ILE A 96 8.85 -7.14 -2.70
N GLU A 97 10.07 -7.42 -3.16
CA GLU A 97 11.20 -7.60 -2.24
C GLU A 97 11.51 -6.31 -1.49
N LYS A 98 11.41 -5.17 -2.18
CA LYS A 98 11.57 -3.88 -1.52
C LYS A 98 10.52 -3.70 -0.42
N ALA A 99 9.27 -4.03 -0.73
CA ALA A 99 8.19 -3.88 0.24
C ALA A 99 8.41 -4.76 1.46
N MET A 100 8.87 -6.00 1.26
CA MET A 100 9.16 -6.91 2.38
C MET A 100 10.29 -6.37 3.24
N ARG A 101 11.34 -5.83 2.62
CA ARG A 101 12.43 -5.23 3.36
C ARG A 101 11.95 -4.05 4.20
N LEU A 102 11.10 -3.20 3.61
CA LEU A 102 10.57 -2.04 4.32
C LEU A 102 9.65 -2.45 5.45
N LYS A 103 8.86 -3.51 5.25
CA LYS A 103 8.00 -4.04 6.31
C LYS A 103 8.85 -4.53 7.48
N ASN A 104 9.90 -5.28 7.20
CA ASN A 104 10.79 -5.77 8.24
C ASN A 104 11.47 -4.61 8.97
N GLU A 105 11.91 -3.61 8.23
CA GLU A 105 12.51 -2.41 8.80
C GLU A 105 11.53 -1.70 9.74
N TYR A 106 10.29 -1.57 9.31
CA TYR A 106 9.28 -0.91 10.13
C TYR A 106 9.13 -1.59 11.49
N PHE A 107 9.00 -2.92 11.49
CA PHE A 107 8.80 -3.65 12.74
C PHE A 107 10.06 -3.69 13.59
N GLU A 108 11.24 -3.73 12.99
CA GLU A 108 12.48 -3.64 13.75
C GLU A 108 12.59 -2.31 14.48
N LEU A 109 12.30 -1.21 13.77
CA LEU A 109 12.37 0.11 14.39
C LEU A 109 11.34 0.25 15.50
N LYS A 110 10.14 -0.28 15.27
CA LYS A 110 9.09 -0.25 16.29
C LYS A 110 9.53 -1.01 17.55
N ASN A 111 10.10 -2.17 17.39
CA ASN A 111 10.52 -3.00 18.52
C ASN A 111 11.67 -2.38 19.30
N LYS A 112 12.57 -1.65 18.62
CA LYS A 112 13.68 -0.99 19.30
C LYS A 112 13.26 0.13 20.22
N LYS A 113 12.07 0.69 20.00
CA LYS A 113 11.58 1.80 20.82
C LYS A 113 10.93 1.33 22.13
N LYS A 114 10.82 0.04 22.33
CA LYS A 114 10.20 -0.51 23.53
C LYS A 114 11.20 -0.71 24.69
#